data_0437a04c9a92661414178817d2583bae
#
_entry.id   0437a04c9a92661414178817d2583bae
#
_cell.length_a   1.000
_cell.length_b   1.000
_cell.length_c   1.000
_cell.angle_alpha   90.00
_cell.angle_beta   90.00
_cell.angle_gamma   90.00
#
_symmetry.space_group_name_H-M   'P 1'
#
loop_
_entity.id
_entity.type
_entity.pdbx_description
1 polymer ?
#
loop_
_entity_poly.entity_id
_entity_poly.type
_entity_poly.pdbx_seq_one_letter_code
_entity_poly.pdbx_strand_id
1 'polypeptide(L)'
;MADIRKKLVVVGDGACGKTCLLIVFSKDEFPEVYVPTVFETYVADIEVENKQVQLALWDTAGQEDYDRLRPLSYPDTDVILMCFSVDSPDSLENIPEKWVPEVKHFCPNVPIILVANKKDLRNDENKACVCVSNRNYLCLI
;
A
#
# COMPACT_ATOMS: atom_id res chain seq x y z
N MET A 1 -1.36 -9.27 25.31
CA MET A 1 -0.07 -9.30 24.61
C MET A 1 -0.24 -10.05 23.29
N ALA A 2 0.20 -9.48 22.20
CA ALA A 2 0.10 -10.13 20.90
C ALA A 2 1.09 -11.31 20.80
N ASP A 3 0.61 -12.47 20.40
CA ASP A 3 1.43 -13.67 20.25
C ASP A 3 2.28 -13.66 18.98
N ILE A 4 1.83 -12.91 17.98
CA ILE A 4 2.46 -12.83 16.66
C ILE A 4 2.66 -11.37 16.28
N ARG A 5 3.86 -11.06 15.80
CA ARG A 5 4.17 -9.73 15.23
C ARG A 5 4.55 -9.87 13.77
N LYS A 6 3.93 -9.06 12.92
CA LYS A 6 4.18 -9.03 11.48
C LYS A 6 4.39 -7.60 10.99
N LYS A 7 5.21 -7.45 9.96
CA LYS A 7 5.50 -6.19 9.32
C LYS A 7 4.93 -6.15 7.91
N LEU A 8 4.16 -5.11 7.63
CA LEU A 8 3.57 -4.81 6.34
C LEU A 8 4.11 -3.48 5.83
N VAL A 9 4.64 -3.47 4.62
CA VAL A 9 5.10 -2.24 3.96
C VAL A 9 4.18 -1.93 2.78
N VAL A 10 3.78 -0.67 2.64
CA VAL A 10 2.94 -0.19 1.55
C VAL A 10 3.77 0.65 0.61
N VAL A 11 3.73 0.34 -0.67
CA VAL A 11 4.40 1.07 -1.74
C VAL A 11 3.41 1.43 -2.84
N GLY A 12 3.75 2.38 -3.65
CA GLY A 12 2.95 2.88 -4.77
C GLY A 12 3.18 4.36 -5.00
N ASP A 13 2.65 4.88 -6.09
CA ASP A 13 2.82 6.28 -6.47
C ASP A 13 2.27 7.26 -5.42
N GLY A 14 2.77 8.49 -5.44
CA GLY A 14 2.24 9.57 -4.62
C GLY A 14 0.75 9.80 -4.90
N ALA A 15 -0.01 10.13 -3.85
CA ALA A 15 -1.45 10.39 -3.91
C ALA A 15 -2.32 9.20 -4.41
N CYS A 16 -1.82 7.98 -4.41
CA CYS A 16 -2.63 6.81 -4.76
C CYS A 16 -3.49 6.26 -3.59
N GLY A 17 -3.43 6.90 -2.41
CA GLY A 17 -4.27 6.54 -1.27
C GLY A 17 -3.64 5.61 -0.24
N LYS A 18 -2.34 5.39 -0.26
CA LYS A 18 -1.64 4.53 0.70
C LYS A 18 -1.85 4.96 2.15
N THR A 19 -1.58 6.22 2.45
CA THR A 19 -1.73 6.79 3.80
C THR A 19 -3.17 6.70 4.28
N CYS A 20 -4.13 7.06 3.44
CA CYS A 20 -5.55 6.97 3.77
C CYS A 20 -5.97 5.54 4.11
N LEU A 21 -5.51 4.57 3.33
CA LEU A 21 -5.77 3.15 3.58
C LEU A 21 -5.28 2.72 4.97
N LEU A 22 -4.06 3.09 5.32
CA LEU A 22 -3.46 2.72 6.61
C LEU A 22 -4.12 3.44 7.78
N ILE A 23 -4.50 4.70 7.62
CA ILE A 23 -5.18 5.46 8.66
C ILE A 23 -6.58 4.90 8.91
N VAL A 24 -7.35 4.61 7.87
CA VAL A 24 -8.67 4.00 8.00
C VAL A 24 -8.57 2.64 8.70
N PHE A 25 -7.61 1.82 8.32
CA PHE A 25 -7.41 0.51 8.92
C PHE A 25 -7.00 0.58 10.39
N SER A 26 -6.10 1.50 10.75
CA SER A 26 -5.53 1.58 12.11
C SER A 26 -6.36 2.42 13.08
N LYS A 27 -7.07 3.43 12.61
CA LYS A 27 -7.77 4.42 13.46
C LYS A 27 -9.27 4.52 13.18
N ASP A 28 -9.77 3.84 12.17
CA ASP A 28 -11.17 3.90 11.72
C ASP A 28 -11.63 5.33 11.34
N GLU A 29 -10.70 6.15 10.89
CA GLU A 29 -10.95 7.53 10.46
C GLU A 29 -10.47 7.73 9.03
N PHE A 30 -11.26 8.43 8.20
CA PHE A 30 -10.82 8.85 6.87
C PHE A 30 -10.26 10.27 6.94
N PRO A 31 -8.98 10.51 6.59
CA PRO A 31 -8.39 11.85 6.63
C PRO A 31 -8.98 12.75 5.54
N GLU A 32 -9.47 13.92 5.94
CA GLU A 32 -10.08 14.88 5.01
C GLU A 32 -9.03 15.75 4.29
N VAL A 33 -7.85 15.90 4.87
CA VAL A 33 -6.78 16.74 4.33
C VAL A 33 -5.64 15.87 3.80
N TYR A 34 -5.27 16.10 2.54
CA TYR A 34 -4.11 15.44 1.96
C TYR A 34 -2.81 16.08 2.47
N VAL A 35 -1.98 15.26 3.11
CA VAL A 35 -0.61 15.61 3.49
C VAL A 35 0.32 14.59 2.87
N PRO A 36 1.30 15.01 2.04
CA PRO A 36 2.28 14.07 1.49
C PRO A 36 3.04 13.34 2.59
N THR A 37 3.14 12.02 2.46
CA THR A 37 3.87 11.18 3.39
C THR A 37 5.36 11.19 3.06
N VAL A 38 6.19 11.45 4.06
CA VAL A 38 7.63 11.19 3.97
C VAL A 38 7.94 9.78 4.48
N PHE A 39 7.52 9.51 5.70
CA PHE A 39 7.69 8.22 6.35
C PHE A 39 6.81 8.18 7.60
N GLU A 40 5.96 7.18 7.75
CA GLU A 40 5.18 6.97 8.96
C GLU A 40 4.97 5.48 9.26
N THR A 41 4.80 5.17 10.54
CA THR A 41 4.47 3.82 11.00
C THR A 41 3.20 3.86 11.84
N TYR A 42 2.36 2.86 11.68
CA TYR A 42 1.15 2.64 12.45
C TYR A 42 1.18 1.23 13.02
N VAL A 43 0.45 1.00 14.08
CA VAL A 43 0.28 -0.33 14.67
C VAL A 43 -1.20 -0.67 14.72
N ALA A 44 -1.56 -1.85 14.26
CA ALA A 44 -2.91 -2.39 14.34
C ALA A 44 -2.88 -3.76 15.02
N ASP A 45 -3.74 -3.93 16.00
CA ASP A 45 -3.96 -5.23 16.64
C ASP A 45 -5.17 -5.91 15.99
N ILE A 46 -4.96 -7.08 15.42
CA ILE A 46 -6.01 -7.85 14.74
C ILE A 46 -6.07 -9.26 15.29
N GLU A 47 -7.23 -9.89 15.15
CA GLU A 47 -7.42 -11.29 15.50
C GLU A 47 -7.60 -12.11 14.24
N VAL A 48 -6.75 -13.13 14.07
CA VAL A 48 -6.80 -14.07 12.95
C VAL A 48 -6.81 -15.49 13.50
N GLU A 49 -7.85 -16.25 13.20
CA GLU A 49 -8.00 -17.65 13.64
C GLU A 49 -7.79 -17.80 15.16
N ASN A 50 -8.41 -16.93 15.96
CA ASN A 50 -8.30 -16.86 17.42
C ASN A 50 -6.88 -16.55 17.96
N LYS A 51 -6.00 -16.02 17.11
CA LYS A 51 -4.67 -15.57 17.51
C LYS A 51 -4.57 -14.05 17.43
N GLN A 52 -3.95 -13.44 18.43
CA GLN A 52 -3.70 -12.01 18.44
C GLN A 52 -2.47 -11.69 17.58
N VAL A 53 -2.64 -10.85 16.58
CA VAL A 53 -1.57 -10.42 15.68
C VAL A 53 -1.38 -8.92 15.80
N GLN A 54 -0.17 -8.50 16.13
CA GLN A 54 0.23 -7.10 16.06
C GLN A 54 0.85 -6.82 14.70
N LEU A 55 0.20 -5.99 13.91
CA LEU A 55 0.63 -5.65 12.56
C LEU A 55 1.28 -4.26 12.55
N ALA A 56 2.57 -4.20 12.25
CA ALA A 56 3.28 -2.96 12.02
C ALA A 56 3.07 -2.52 10.57
N LEU A 57 2.45 -1.37 10.38
CA LEU A 57 2.12 -0.79 9.08
C LEU A 57 3.13 0.32 8.75
N TRP A 58 3.92 0.11 7.70
CA TRP A 58 4.96 1.04 7.30
C TRP A 58 4.52 1.79 6.03
N ASP A 59 4.15 3.04 6.20
CA ASP A 59 3.81 3.92 5.09
C ASP A 59 5.07 4.48 4.45
N THR A 60 5.12 4.53 3.12
CA THR A 60 6.27 5.02 2.37
C THR A 60 5.88 6.17 1.46
N ALA A 61 6.84 7.04 1.16
CA ALA A 61 6.65 8.08 0.16
C ALA A 61 6.79 7.51 -1.25
N GLY A 62 5.79 7.75 -2.09
CA GLY A 62 5.80 7.33 -3.50
C GLY A 62 6.56 8.27 -4.43
N GLN A 63 6.89 9.46 -3.98
CA GLN A 63 7.59 10.47 -4.77
C GLN A 63 9.06 10.08 -5.01
N GLU A 64 9.58 10.41 -6.19
CA GLU A 64 10.96 10.08 -6.59
C GLU A 64 12.02 10.70 -5.69
N ASP A 65 11.73 11.85 -5.09
CA ASP A 65 12.63 12.53 -4.16
C ASP A 65 13.01 11.67 -2.96
N TYR A 66 12.19 10.69 -2.64
CA TYR A 66 12.38 9.80 -1.49
C TYR A 66 12.85 8.39 -1.88
N ASP A 67 13.22 8.16 -3.13
CA ASP A 67 13.65 6.82 -3.60
C ASP A 67 14.87 6.29 -2.82
N ARG A 68 15.72 7.18 -2.31
CA ARG A 68 16.88 6.79 -1.51
C ARG A 68 16.56 6.47 -0.04
N LEU A 69 15.46 7.02 0.49
CA LEU A 69 15.02 6.79 1.87
C LEU A 69 14.09 5.60 2.00
N ARG A 70 13.31 5.33 0.97
CA ARG A 70 12.32 4.25 0.98
C ARG A 70 12.90 2.88 1.31
N PRO A 71 14.08 2.49 0.82
CA PRO A 71 14.68 1.19 1.14
C PRO A 71 14.94 0.96 2.63
N LEU A 72 15.00 1.99 3.45
CA LEU A 72 15.13 1.86 4.90
C LEU A 72 13.92 1.19 5.55
N SER A 73 12.77 1.19 4.87
CA SER A 73 11.55 0.54 5.32
C SER A 73 11.49 -0.95 5.02
N TYR A 74 12.31 -1.46 4.12
CA TYR A 74 12.21 -2.84 3.62
C TYR A 74 12.77 -3.96 4.49
N PRO A 75 13.78 -3.77 5.37
CA PRO A 75 14.30 -4.87 6.17
C PRO A 75 13.22 -5.59 6.99
N ASP A 76 13.31 -6.91 7.06
CA ASP A 76 12.42 -7.77 7.85
C ASP A 76 10.91 -7.64 7.52
N THR A 77 10.58 -7.34 6.28
CA THR A 77 9.19 -7.23 5.82
C THR A 77 8.56 -8.61 5.61
N ASP A 78 7.37 -8.80 6.14
CA ASP A 78 6.61 -10.05 5.99
C ASP A 78 5.67 -10.02 4.77
N VAL A 79 5.13 -8.85 4.41
CA VAL A 79 4.24 -8.68 3.26
C VAL A 79 4.34 -7.27 2.70
N ILE A 80 4.19 -7.15 1.38
CA ILE A 80 4.15 -5.87 0.66
C ILE A 80 2.75 -5.64 0.10
N LEU A 81 2.16 -4.48 0.38
CA LEU A 81 1.00 -3.97 -0.36
C LEU A 81 1.48 -3.02 -1.44
N MET A 82 1.17 -3.33 -2.67
CA MET A 82 1.54 -2.54 -3.83
C MET A 82 0.29 -1.84 -4.35
N CYS A 83 0.21 -0.53 -4.13
CA CYS A 83 -1.01 0.26 -4.33
C CYS A 83 -0.97 1.09 -5.61
N PHE A 84 -2.11 1.18 -6.27
CA PHE A 84 -2.36 2.13 -7.34
C PHE A 84 -3.76 2.72 -7.20
N SER A 85 -4.05 3.81 -7.89
CA SER A 85 -5.37 4.43 -7.90
C SER A 85 -6.12 4.09 -9.19
N VAL A 86 -7.41 3.72 -9.08
CA VAL A 86 -8.22 3.37 -10.26
C VAL A 86 -8.47 4.55 -11.19
N ASP A 87 -8.33 5.78 -10.71
CA ASP A 87 -8.48 7.00 -11.50
C ASP A 87 -7.15 7.49 -12.14
N SER A 88 -6.06 6.76 -11.91
CA SER A 88 -4.73 7.11 -12.42
C SER A 88 -4.11 5.93 -13.17
N PRO A 89 -4.24 5.87 -14.49
CA PRO A 89 -3.57 4.84 -15.31
C PRO A 89 -2.06 4.81 -15.12
N ASP A 90 -1.44 5.97 -14.92
CA ASP A 90 0.01 6.08 -14.70
C ASP A 90 0.43 5.34 -13.43
N SER A 91 -0.38 5.41 -12.36
CA SER A 91 -0.08 4.70 -11.12
C SER A 91 -0.11 3.18 -11.27
N LEU A 92 -0.95 2.65 -12.17
CA LEU A 92 -0.95 1.24 -12.51
C LEU A 92 0.25 0.87 -13.40
N GLU A 93 0.57 1.70 -14.39
CA GLU A 93 1.71 1.47 -15.27
C GLU A 93 3.04 1.42 -14.51
N ASN A 94 3.18 2.24 -13.48
CA ASN A 94 4.35 2.25 -12.60
C ASN A 94 4.48 0.98 -11.73
N ILE A 95 3.46 0.18 -11.59
CA ILE A 95 3.54 -1.09 -10.84
C ILE A 95 4.60 -2.01 -11.46
N PRO A 96 4.49 -2.45 -12.73
CA PRO A 96 5.51 -3.29 -13.33
C PRO A 96 6.82 -2.56 -13.63
N GLU A 97 6.77 -1.26 -13.91
CA GLU A 97 7.92 -0.48 -14.36
C GLU A 97 8.84 -0.04 -13.22
N LYS A 98 8.28 0.35 -12.09
CA LYS A 98 9.03 0.90 -10.95
C LYS A 98 8.94 0.03 -9.70
N TRP A 99 7.73 -0.28 -9.23
CA TRP A 99 7.50 -0.85 -7.89
C TRP A 99 7.89 -2.32 -7.80
N VAL A 100 7.55 -3.12 -8.80
CA VAL A 100 7.92 -4.55 -8.82
C VAL A 100 9.44 -4.73 -8.86
N PRO A 101 10.20 -4.04 -9.72
CA PRO A 101 11.66 -4.13 -9.71
C PRO A 101 12.29 -3.70 -8.38
N GLU A 102 11.82 -2.60 -7.78
CA GLU A 102 12.33 -2.11 -6.50
C GLU A 102 12.10 -3.13 -5.38
N VAL A 103 10.86 -3.61 -5.23
CA VAL A 103 10.51 -4.57 -4.19
C VAL A 103 11.22 -5.91 -4.38
N LYS A 104 11.34 -6.40 -5.59
CA LYS A 104 12.08 -7.65 -5.86
C LYS A 104 13.56 -7.53 -5.57
N HIS A 105 14.13 -6.35 -5.70
CA HIS A 105 15.54 -6.11 -5.38
C HIS A 105 15.79 -6.11 -3.87
N PHE A 106 14.96 -5.39 -3.10
CA PHE A 106 15.15 -5.23 -1.66
C PHE A 106 14.46 -6.31 -0.82
N CYS A 107 13.38 -6.89 -1.31
CA CYS A 107 12.55 -7.88 -0.62
C CYS A 107 12.31 -9.12 -1.50
N PRO A 108 13.37 -9.85 -1.92
CA PRO A 108 13.17 -11.09 -2.67
C PRO A 108 12.41 -12.09 -1.80
N ASN A 109 11.49 -12.83 -2.37
CA ASN A 109 10.68 -13.85 -1.68
C ASN A 109 9.62 -13.32 -0.69
N VAL A 110 9.37 -12.03 -0.63
CA VAL A 110 8.26 -11.49 0.17
C VAL A 110 6.99 -11.48 -0.69
N PRO A 111 5.86 -11.99 -0.16
CA PRO A 111 4.59 -11.94 -0.89
C PRO A 111 4.13 -10.51 -1.14
N ILE A 112 3.56 -10.29 -2.34
CA ILE A 112 3.06 -8.99 -2.79
C ILE A 112 1.56 -9.08 -3.02
N ILE A 113 0.80 -8.16 -2.45
CA ILE A 113 -0.63 -7.99 -2.69
C ILE A 113 -0.84 -6.71 -3.48
N LEU A 114 -1.48 -6.82 -4.63
CA LEU A 114 -1.83 -5.66 -5.45
C LEU A 114 -3.15 -5.07 -4.98
N VAL A 115 -3.15 -3.77 -4.66
CA VAL A 115 -4.31 -3.05 -4.11
C VAL A 115 -4.71 -1.92 -5.05
N ALA A 116 -5.96 -1.91 -5.47
CA ALA A 116 -6.55 -0.84 -6.26
C ALA A 116 -7.39 0.07 -5.36
N ASN A 117 -6.90 1.26 -5.10
CA ASN A 117 -7.54 2.25 -4.25
C ASN A 117 -8.52 3.14 -5.01
N LYS A 118 -9.40 3.82 -4.28
CA LYS A 118 -10.39 4.77 -4.80
C LYS A 118 -11.43 4.11 -5.71
N LYS A 119 -11.92 2.96 -5.29
CA LYS A 119 -12.94 2.19 -6.00
C LYS A 119 -14.20 3.01 -6.34
N ASP A 120 -14.56 3.97 -5.49
CA ASP A 120 -15.66 4.91 -5.71
C ASP A 120 -15.51 5.74 -7.00
N LEU A 121 -14.29 5.96 -7.48
CA LEU A 121 -14.00 6.70 -8.69
C LEU A 121 -14.03 5.83 -9.97
N ARG A 122 -14.29 4.54 -9.84
CA ARG A 122 -14.24 3.59 -10.96
C ARG A 122 -15.24 3.90 -12.07
N ASN A 123 -16.42 4.41 -11.70
CA ASN A 123 -17.51 4.73 -12.63
C ASN A 123 -17.67 6.23 -12.86
N ASP A 124 -16.68 7.05 -12.49
CA ASP A 124 -16.72 8.48 -12.74
C ASP A 124 -16.42 8.76 -14.22
N GLU A 125 -17.41 9.30 -14.94
CA GLU A 125 -17.31 9.61 -16.37
C GLU A 125 -16.25 10.68 -16.68
N ASN A 126 -15.89 11.50 -15.71
CA ASN A 126 -14.90 12.57 -15.84
C ASN A 126 -13.47 12.12 -15.55
N LYS A 127 -13.27 10.85 -15.19
CA LYS A 127 -11.96 10.30 -14.84
C LYS A 127 -11.64 9.07 -15.68
N ALA A 128 -10.39 8.97 -16.10
CA ALA A 128 -9.91 7.78 -16.78
C ALA A 128 -9.87 6.62 -15.78
N CYS A 129 -10.69 5.60 -16.02
CA CYS A 129 -10.72 4.41 -15.17
C CYS A 129 -9.82 3.33 -15.72
N VAL A 130 -9.12 2.66 -14.83
CA VAL A 130 -8.27 1.52 -15.14
C VAL A 130 -9.10 0.25 -15.11
N CYS A 131 -9.14 -0.48 -16.22
CA CYS A 131 -9.69 -1.83 -16.26
C CYS A 131 -8.58 -2.82 -15.91
N VAL A 132 -8.68 -3.45 -14.74
CA VAL A 132 -7.77 -4.52 -14.34
C VAL A 132 -8.42 -5.85 -14.67
N SER A 133 -7.85 -6.55 -15.64
CA SER A 133 -8.38 -7.83 -16.14
C SER A 133 -7.86 -9.08 -15.41
N ASN A 134 -6.83 -8.94 -14.60
CA ASN A 134 -6.24 -10.08 -13.87
C ASN A 134 -6.80 -10.22 -12.47
N ARG A 135 -7.50 -11.34 -12.24
CA ARG A 135 -8.27 -11.64 -11.02
C ARG A 135 -7.46 -12.20 -9.86
N ASN A 136 -6.18 -12.44 -10.00
CA ASN A 136 -5.46 -13.29 -9.08
C ASN A 136 -4.73 -12.56 -7.96
N TYR A 137 -5.08 -11.51 -7.41
CA TYR A 137 -4.48 -10.80 -6.24
C TYR A 137 -4.89 -9.33 -6.16
N LEU A 138 -6.09 -9.01 -6.62
CA LEU A 138 -6.59 -7.65 -6.56
C LEU A 138 -7.53 -7.46 -5.37
N CYS A 139 -7.15 -6.63 -4.44
CA CYS A 139 -8.05 -6.10 -3.41
C CYS A 139 -8.54 -4.72 -3.88
N LEU A 140 -9.86 -4.55 -3.99
CA LEU A 140 -10.50 -3.26 -4.31
C LEU A 140 -10.96 -2.61 -3.01
N ILE A 141 -10.42 -1.45 -2.69
CA ILE A 141 -10.74 -0.68 -1.49
C ILE A 141 -11.19 0.73 -1.87
#